data_0ba259f9d08064a351c64dc257fda5b7
#
_entry.id   0ba259f9d08064a351c64dc257fda5b7
#
_cell.length_a   1.000
_cell.length_b   1.000
_cell.length_c   1.000
_cell.angle_alpha   90.00
_cell.angle_beta   90.00
_cell.angle_gamma   90.00
#
_symmetry.space_group_name_H-M   'P 1'
#
loop_
_entity.id
_entity.type
_entity.pdbx_description
1 polymer ?
#
loop_
_entity_poly.entity_id
_entity_poly.type
_entity_poly.pdbx_seq_one_letter_code
_entity_poly.pdbx_strand_id
1 'polypeptide(L)'
;MVEWRSSADTRSGGSRCAKSGYRTLSITNNRYRRTQPDMMKLGILASHRGTNFQAIIDACKSGELNATPVIAISNNSHSQALERARSAGIATNHLSSITHPDPTALDNAILESLKHFAVDIVVTVGYMKKLGPSTLAAYRGNIYNIHPSLLPKYGGTGMYGLNVHKAVLAEGDAETGVTIHRLEGEYDTGPIIAQHRVPVESGDSPETLAARVIKVEHQFLIETLNAIISTSQNPENR
;
A
#
# COMPACT_ATOMS: atom_id res chain seq x y z
N MET A 1 57.69 15.98 16.32
CA MET A 1 59.03 15.39 16.49
C MET A 1 58.82 13.90 16.65
N VAL A 2 58.99 13.07 15.70
CA VAL A 2 60.23 12.49 15.15
C VAL A 2 59.94 12.08 13.69
N GLU A 3 60.71 12.63 12.77
CA GLU A 3 60.93 12.14 11.41
C GLU A 3 61.72 10.84 11.42
N TRP A 4 61.50 9.97 10.40
CA TRP A 4 62.59 9.20 9.82
C TRP A 4 62.43 8.97 8.33
N ARG A 5 63.52 9.24 7.62
CA ARG A 5 63.77 9.33 6.18
C ARG A 5 64.02 7.95 5.54
N SER A 6 63.60 7.85 4.32
CA SER A 6 64.30 7.51 3.06
C SER A 6 65.59 6.70 3.11
N SER A 7 65.67 5.64 2.35
CA SER A 7 66.80 5.45 1.42
C SER A 7 66.46 4.44 0.31
N ALA A 8 66.75 4.89 -0.91
CA ALA A 8 66.81 4.09 -2.14
C ALA A 8 68.09 3.24 -2.19
N ASP A 9 68.11 2.13 -2.87
CA ASP A 9 69.13 1.89 -3.86
C ASP A 9 68.81 0.79 -4.88
N THR A 10 69.28 1.02 -6.05
CA THR A 10 69.32 0.43 -7.37
C THR A 10 69.92 -0.98 -7.48
N ARG A 11 69.50 -1.80 -8.46
CA ARG A 11 70.26 -2.27 -9.67
C ARG A 11 69.58 -3.43 -10.38
N SER A 12 69.21 -3.21 -11.58
CA SER A 12 69.55 -3.81 -12.87
C SER A 12 69.70 -5.36 -12.97
N GLY A 13 69.01 -5.93 -13.95
CA GLY A 13 69.26 -7.29 -14.48
C GLY A 13 68.16 -7.63 -15.51
N GLY A 14 68.44 -7.39 -16.78
CA GLY A 14 67.51 -7.74 -17.87
C GLY A 14 67.59 -9.24 -18.20
N SER A 15 66.46 -9.81 -18.58
CA SER A 15 66.44 -10.97 -19.46
C SER A 15 65.16 -10.96 -20.29
N ARG A 16 65.31 -10.98 -21.60
CA ARG A 16 64.24 -11.13 -22.58
C ARG A 16 63.82 -12.60 -22.62
N CYS A 17 62.54 -12.87 -22.53
CA CYS A 17 61.98 -14.06 -23.15
C CYS A 17 60.50 -13.88 -23.52
N ALA A 18 60.28 -14.17 -24.78
CA ALA A 18 59.10 -14.66 -25.50
C ALA A 18 57.68 -14.17 -25.13
N LYS A 19 57.10 -13.50 -26.12
CA LYS A 19 55.67 -13.27 -26.32
C LYS A 19 54.96 -14.62 -26.51
N SER A 20 54.05 -14.95 -25.58
CA SER A 20 52.99 -15.92 -25.83
C SER A 20 51.67 -15.15 -25.63
N GLY A 21 51.00 -14.91 -26.74
CA GLY A 21 49.72 -14.22 -26.75
C GLY A 21 48.60 -15.12 -26.27
N TYR A 22 48.11 -14.86 -25.08
CA TYR A 22 46.79 -15.34 -24.67
C TYR A 22 45.81 -14.18 -24.86
N ARG A 23 45.00 -14.28 -25.94
CA ARG A 23 43.81 -13.50 -26.12
C ARG A 23 42.83 -13.91 -25.01
N THR A 24 42.73 -13.10 -23.97
CA THR A 24 41.67 -13.22 -22.99
C THR A 24 40.40 -12.76 -23.69
N LEU A 25 39.56 -13.70 -24.11
CA LEU A 25 38.17 -13.43 -24.51
C LEU A 25 37.44 -13.01 -23.22
N SER A 26 37.26 -11.71 -23.04
CA SER A 26 36.32 -11.19 -22.06
C SER A 26 34.92 -11.51 -22.55
N ILE A 27 34.41 -12.65 -22.11
CA ILE A 27 32.96 -12.95 -22.22
C ILE A 27 32.28 -12.01 -21.24
N THR A 28 31.85 -10.87 -21.75
CA THR A 28 30.89 -10.01 -21.06
C THR A 28 29.56 -10.76 -21.01
N ASN A 29 29.38 -11.54 -19.96
CA ASN A 29 28.13 -12.20 -19.65
C ASN A 29 27.11 -11.14 -19.15
N ASN A 30 26.69 -10.25 -20.07
CA ASN A 30 25.67 -9.23 -19.82
C ASN A 30 24.33 -9.66 -20.45
N ARG A 31 23.92 -10.89 -20.21
CA ARG A 31 22.58 -11.35 -20.54
C ARG A 31 22.00 -12.00 -19.28
N TYR A 32 20.89 -11.39 -18.81
CA TYR A 32 20.04 -11.73 -17.65
C TYR A 32 20.28 -10.89 -16.38
N ARG A 33 20.36 -9.56 -16.51
CA ARG A 33 19.61 -8.77 -15.54
C ARG A 33 18.15 -8.77 -16.06
N ARG A 34 17.38 -9.78 -15.72
CA ARG A 34 15.95 -9.58 -15.56
C ARG A 34 15.83 -8.51 -14.46
N THR A 35 15.54 -7.29 -14.86
CA THR A 35 15.03 -6.30 -13.92
C THR A 35 13.80 -6.95 -13.32
N GLN A 36 13.87 -7.31 -12.03
CA GLN A 36 12.65 -7.65 -11.30
C GLN A 36 11.73 -6.45 -11.51
N PRO A 37 10.47 -6.66 -11.93
CA PRO A 37 9.55 -5.54 -12.05
C PRO A 37 9.56 -4.82 -10.71
N ASP A 38 9.74 -3.48 -10.75
CA ASP A 38 9.72 -2.67 -9.55
C ASP A 38 8.43 -3.01 -8.80
N MET A 39 8.57 -3.46 -7.54
CA MET A 39 7.43 -3.82 -6.71
C MET A 39 6.55 -2.59 -6.52
N MET A 40 5.24 -2.73 -6.73
CA MET A 40 4.26 -1.66 -6.55
C MET A 40 4.32 -1.10 -5.12
N LYS A 41 4.49 0.20 -4.98
CA LYS A 41 4.58 0.88 -3.68
C LYS A 41 3.20 1.34 -3.24
N LEU A 42 2.78 0.85 -2.09
CA LEU A 42 1.47 1.17 -1.52
C LEU A 42 1.58 2.26 -0.45
N GLY A 43 0.73 3.27 -0.56
CA GLY A 43 0.43 4.23 0.50
C GLY A 43 -0.86 3.84 1.21
N ILE A 44 -0.82 3.65 2.52
CA ILE A 44 -1.96 3.16 3.29
C ILE A 44 -2.54 4.29 4.13
N LEU A 45 -3.85 4.51 4.03
CA LEU A 45 -4.57 5.45 4.88
C LEU A 45 -5.53 4.68 5.79
N ALA A 46 -5.44 4.89 7.11
CA ALA A 46 -6.27 4.19 8.09
C ALA A 46 -6.48 5.04 9.35
N SER A 47 -7.67 5.00 9.96
CA SER A 47 -7.99 5.82 11.15
C SER A 47 -7.93 5.05 12.47
N HIS A 48 -8.10 3.72 12.48
CA HIS A 48 -8.35 2.96 13.70
C HIS A 48 -7.51 1.68 13.80
N ARG A 49 -8.17 0.50 13.86
CA ARG A 49 -7.56 -0.81 14.19
C ARG A 49 -6.56 -1.32 13.14
N GLY A 50 -6.81 -1.02 11.85
CA GLY A 50 -5.93 -1.39 10.75
C GLY A 50 -5.80 -2.90 10.52
N THR A 51 -6.86 -3.69 10.71
CA THR A 51 -6.81 -5.14 10.49
C THR A 51 -6.65 -5.48 9.02
N ASN A 52 -7.32 -4.77 8.12
CA ASN A 52 -7.10 -4.86 6.67
C ASN A 52 -5.66 -4.47 6.28
N PHE A 53 -5.09 -3.48 6.96
CA PHE A 53 -3.68 -3.13 6.75
C PHE A 53 -2.74 -4.24 7.23
N GLN A 54 -3.07 -4.92 8.35
CA GLN A 54 -2.28 -6.07 8.77
C GLN A 54 -2.31 -7.18 7.71
N ALA A 55 -3.47 -7.47 7.12
CA ALA A 55 -3.57 -8.45 6.04
C ALA A 55 -2.66 -8.07 4.84
N ILE A 56 -2.62 -6.78 4.45
CA ILE A 56 -1.69 -6.31 3.42
C ILE A 56 -0.23 -6.54 3.83
N ILE A 57 0.15 -6.19 5.06
CA ILE A 57 1.53 -6.40 5.56
C ILE A 57 1.92 -7.88 5.49
N ASP A 58 1.03 -8.76 5.94
CA ASP A 58 1.30 -10.20 6.00
C ASP A 58 1.38 -10.80 4.59
N ALA A 59 0.50 -10.42 3.68
CA ALA A 59 0.50 -10.85 2.29
C ALA A 59 1.76 -10.37 1.53
N CYS A 60 2.21 -9.14 1.77
CA CYS A 60 3.47 -8.65 1.21
C CYS A 60 4.68 -9.43 1.74
N LYS A 61 4.71 -9.74 3.05
CA LYS A 61 5.79 -10.51 3.67
C LYS A 61 5.85 -11.96 3.20
N SER A 62 4.70 -12.58 2.98
CA SER A 62 4.61 -13.96 2.47
C SER A 62 4.89 -14.08 0.97
N GLY A 63 4.88 -12.95 0.24
CA GLY A 63 4.98 -12.92 -1.21
C GLY A 63 3.66 -13.21 -1.94
N GLU A 64 2.55 -13.30 -1.20
CA GLU A 64 1.21 -13.45 -1.76
C GLU A 64 0.76 -12.19 -2.51
N LEU A 65 1.16 -11.00 -2.02
CA LEU A 65 0.94 -9.72 -2.68
C LEU A 65 2.27 -9.14 -3.17
N ASN A 66 2.41 -9.00 -4.50
CA ASN A 66 3.62 -8.44 -5.13
C ASN A 66 3.65 -6.90 -5.02
N ALA A 67 3.70 -6.39 -3.81
CA ALA A 67 3.74 -4.97 -3.50
C ALA A 67 4.51 -4.71 -2.21
N THR A 68 4.82 -3.43 -1.95
CA THR A 68 5.48 -2.99 -0.72
C THR A 68 4.73 -1.80 -0.14
N PRO A 69 4.14 -1.91 1.06
CA PRO A 69 3.62 -0.76 1.78
C PRO A 69 4.80 0.10 2.27
N VAL A 70 4.89 1.33 1.77
CA VAL A 70 6.03 2.23 2.04
C VAL A 70 5.71 3.30 3.06
N ILE A 71 4.44 3.67 3.22
CA ILE A 71 3.97 4.69 4.15
C ILE A 71 2.57 4.37 4.68
N ALA A 72 2.34 4.58 5.96
CA ALA A 72 1.02 4.58 6.57
C ALA A 72 0.69 5.97 7.10
N ILE A 73 -0.45 6.51 6.71
CA ILE A 73 -0.97 7.82 7.13
C ILE A 73 -2.23 7.61 7.97
N SER A 74 -2.33 8.30 9.10
CA SER A 74 -3.54 8.29 9.92
C SER A 74 -3.91 9.70 10.38
N ASN A 75 -5.21 9.96 10.45
CA ASN A 75 -5.73 11.17 11.09
C ASN A 75 -5.84 11.04 12.62
N ASN A 76 -5.51 9.88 13.19
CA ASN A 76 -5.51 9.58 14.61
C ASN A 76 -4.12 9.15 15.05
N SER A 77 -3.48 9.94 15.93
CA SER A 77 -2.14 9.68 16.45
C SER A 77 -2.00 8.36 17.22
N HIS A 78 -3.11 7.89 17.81
CA HIS A 78 -3.19 6.67 18.60
C HIS A 78 -3.77 5.49 17.81
N SER A 79 -3.81 5.56 16.48
CA SER A 79 -4.35 4.46 15.68
C SER A 79 -3.44 3.22 15.76
N GLN A 80 -4.05 2.07 15.97
CA GLN A 80 -3.32 0.79 15.93
C GLN A 80 -2.73 0.52 14.53
N ALA A 81 -3.29 1.14 13.49
CA ALA A 81 -2.72 1.06 12.15
C ALA A 81 -1.29 1.64 12.08
N LEU A 82 -1.04 2.79 12.74
CA LEU A 82 0.32 3.34 12.82
C LEU A 82 1.26 2.45 13.64
N GLU A 83 0.76 1.82 14.71
CA GLU A 83 1.55 0.88 15.50
C GLU A 83 1.96 -0.36 14.68
N ARG A 84 1.03 -0.94 13.91
CA ARG A 84 1.31 -2.04 12.98
C ARG A 84 2.38 -1.65 11.95
N ALA A 85 2.27 -0.44 11.39
CA ALA A 85 3.26 0.09 10.46
C ALA A 85 4.66 0.15 11.09
N ARG A 86 4.78 0.76 12.29
CA ARG A 86 6.06 0.86 13.02
C ARG A 86 6.65 -0.51 13.30
N SER A 87 5.84 -1.44 13.79
CA SER A 87 6.26 -2.82 14.07
C SER A 87 6.72 -3.57 12.81
N ALA A 88 6.23 -3.17 11.64
CA ALA A 88 6.61 -3.74 10.36
C ALA A 88 7.78 -2.97 9.67
N GLY A 89 8.31 -1.90 10.29
CA GLY A 89 9.35 -1.06 9.69
C GLY A 89 8.86 -0.15 8.58
N ILE A 90 7.55 0.10 8.49
CA ILE A 90 6.92 0.97 7.49
C ILE A 90 6.89 2.40 8.03
N ALA A 91 7.21 3.39 7.18
CA ALA A 91 7.14 4.79 7.56
C ALA A 91 5.73 5.20 8.00
N THR A 92 5.63 6.15 8.95
CA THR A 92 4.33 6.58 9.49
C THR A 92 4.22 8.08 9.57
N ASN A 93 3.05 8.63 9.19
CA ASN A 93 2.70 10.03 9.39
C ASN A 93 1.34 10.16 10.08
N HIS A 94 1.28 11.03 11.09
CA HIS A 94 0.02 11.49 11.68
C HIS A 94 -0.32 12.84 11.06
N LEU A 95 -1.34 12.87 10.19
CA LEU A 95 -1.82 14.05 9.48
C LEU A 95 -3.32 14.21 9.73
N SER A 96 -3.71 15.29 10.39
CA SER A 96 -5.08 15.53 10.84
C SER A 96 -5.40 17.02 10.87
N SER A 97 -6.67 17.38 11.04
CA SER A 97 -7.09 18.77 11.25
C SER A 97 -6.52 19.41 12.53
N ILE A 98 -5.95 18.62 13.44
CA ILE A 98 -5.24 19.13 14.62
C ILE A 98 -3.82 19.54 14.23
N THR A 99 -3.12 18.72 13.44
CA THR A 99 -1.74 19.02 13.00
C THR A 99 -1.71 20.04 11.86
N HIS A 100 -2.75 20.06 11.03
CA HIS A 100 -2.93 20.94 9.89
C HIS A 100 -4.37 21.45 9.88
N PRO A 101 -4.67 22.57 10.59
CA PRO A 101 -6.03 23.10 10.70
C PRO A 101 -6.63 23.59 9.38
N ASP A 102 -5.79 24.09 8.47
CA ASP A 102 -6.23 24.42 7.11
C ASP A 102 -6.40 23.15 6.27
N PRO A 103 -7.60 22.92 5.68
CA PRO A 103 -7.87 21.75 4.86
C PRO A 103 -6.96 21.62 3.64
N THR A 104 -6.56 22.75 3.03
CA THR A 104 -5.65 22.75 1.88
C THR A 104 -4.24 22.36 2.30
N ALA A 105 -3.77 22.86 3.44
CA ALA A 105 -2.48 22.47 3.99
C ALA A 105 -2.45 20.98 4.37
N LEU A 106 -3.56 20.45 4.92
CA LEU A 106 -3.67 19.02 5.24
C LEU A 106 -3.62 18.15 3.97
N ASP A 107 -4.37 18.52 2.93
CA ASP A 107 -4.36 17.81 1.65
C ASP A 107 -2.96 17.80 1.03
N ASN A 108 -2.30 18.95 0.99
CA ASN A 108 -0.93 19.06 0.48
C ASN A 108 0.05 18.22 1.31
N ALA A 109 -0.06 18.20 2.63
CA ALA A 109 0.80 17.38 3.49
C ALA A 109 0.62 15.88 3.24
N ILE A 110 -0.63 15.42 2.99
CA ILE A 110 -0.91 14.04 2.60
C ILE A 110 -0.27 13.74 1.24
N LEU A 111 -0.50 14.61 0.24
CA LEU A 111 0.05 14.47 -1.10
C LEU A 111 1.58 14.43 -1.10
N GLU A 112 2.22 15.36 -0.41
CA GLU A 112 3.68 15.43 -0.26
C GLU A 112 4.25 14.16 0.38
N SER A 113 3.58 13.65 1.42
CA SER A 113 3.96 12.41 2.07
C SER A 113 3.90 11.23 1.10
N LEU A 114 2.84 11.10 0.33
CA LEU A 114 2.69 10.02 -0.66
C LEU A 114 3.75 10.13 -1.77
N LYS A 115 4.00 11.33 -2.28
CA LYS A 115 5.03 11.58 -3.31
C LYS A 115 6.44 11.32 -2.81
N HIS A 116 6.76 11.72 -1.57
CA HIS A 116 8.09 11.49 -0.97
C HIS A 116 8.46 10.02 -0.96
N PHE A 117 7.50 9.15 -0.70
CA PHE A 117 7.71 7.70 -0.72
C PHE A 117 7.50 7.07 -2.11
N ALA A 118 7.27 7.88 -3.15
CA ALA A 118 7.01 7.44 -4.52
C ALA A 118 5.90 6.36 -4.57
N VAL A 119 4.76 6.65 -3.90
CA VAL A 119 3.60 5.75 -3.85
C VAL A 119 2.99 5.62 -5.25
N ASP A 120 2.72 4.40 -5.69
CA ASP A 120 2.05 4.10 -6.96
C ASP A 120 0.54 3.97 -6.78
N ILE A 121 0.12 3.33 -5.70
CA ILE A 121 -1.30 3.05 -5.38
C ILE A 121 -1.57 3.46 -3.94
N VAL A 122 -2.67 4.18 -3.75
CA VAL A 122 -3.19 4.55 -2.43
C VAL A 122 -4.33 3.59 -2.06
N VAL A 123 -4.28 3.01 -0.87
CA VAL A 123 -5.32 2.13 -0.35
C VAL A 123 -5.88 2.71 0.95
N THR A 124 -7.17 3.01 0.97
CA THR A 124 -7.86 3.45 2.17
C THR A 124 -8.53 2.24 2.84
N VAL A 125 -8.12 1.95 4.07
CA VAL A 125 -8.57 0.79 4.86
C VAL A 125 -9.15 1.26 6.19
N GLY A 126 -10.40 1.70 6.15
CA GLY A 126 -11.05 2.33 7.29
C GLY A 126 -10.50 3.73 7.61
N TYR A 127 -10.26 4.53 6.60
CA TYR A 127 -9.91 5.95 6.74
C TYR A 127 -11.17 6.80 6.80
N MET A 128 -11.38 7.50 7.93
CA MET A 128 -12.65 8.17 8.28
C MET A 128 -12.73 9.63 7.83
N LYS A 129 -11.86 10.06 6.93
CA LYS A 129 -11.82 11.44 6.42
C LYS A 129 -11.84 11.44 4.89
N LYS A 130 -12.39 12.51 4.32
CA LYS A 130 -12.28 12.75 2.88
C LYS A 130 -10.84 13.12 2.55
N LEU A 131 -10.36 12.66 1.39
CA LEU A 131 -9.15 13.17 0.77
C LEU A 131 -9.47 14.48 0.07
N GLY A 132 -8.51 15.38 0.08
CA GLY A 132 -8.66 16.66 -0.58
C GLY A 132 -8.42 16.59 -2.10
N PRO A 133 -8.77 17.66 -2.83
CA PRO A 133 -8.76 17.68 -4.29
C PRO A 133 -7.37 17.47 -4.90
N SER A 134 -6.29 17.94 -4.24
CA SER A 134 -4.92 17.80 -4.75
C SER A 134 -4.49 16.35 -4.75
N THR A 135 -4.75 15.63 -3.64
CA THR A 135 -4.44 14.20 -3.51
C THR A 135 -5.28 13.37 -4.49
N LEU A 136 -6.59 13.65 -4.58
CA LEU A 136 -7.49 12.97 -5.51
C LEU A 136 -7.08 13.16 -6.97
N ALA A 137 -6.68 14.37 -7.35
CA ALA A 137 -6.24 14.66 -8.71
C ALA A 137 -4.92 13.97 -9.06
N ALA A 138 -3.95 14.00 -8.14
CA ALA A 138 -2.63 13.40 -8.35
C ALA A 138 -2.66 11.87 -8.45
N TYR A 139 -3.57 11.23 -7.74
CA TYR A 139 -3.72 9.77 -7.72
C TYR A 139 -5.01 9.30 -8.39
N ARG A 140 -5.55 10.10 -9.33
CA ARG A 140 -6.78 9.75 -10.05
C ARG A 140 -6.68 8.35 -10.67
N GLY A 141 -7.63 7.49 -10.35
CA GLY A 141 -7.68 6.10 -10.83
C GLY A 141 -6.84 5.12 -10.01
N ASN A 142 -5.97 5.61 -9.09
CA ASN A 142 -5.06 4.82 -8.28
C ASN A 142 -5.33 4.92 -6.77
N ILE A 143 -6.53 5.33 -6.37
CA ILE A 143 -6.98 5.30 -4.97
C ILE A 143 -8.12 4.29 -4.86
N TYR A 144 -7.94 3.32 -3.99
CA TYR A 144 -8.92 2.25 -3.77
C TYR A 144 -9.36 2.24 -2.32
N ASN A 145 -10.68 2.09 -2.12
CA ASN A 145 -11.29 1.95 -0.80
C ASN A 145 -11.94 0.58 -0.65
N ILE A 146 -11.89 0.03 0.55
CA ILE A 146 -12.66 -1.14 0.93
C ILE A 146 -13.79 -0.72 1.88
N HIS A 147 -15.02 -1.14 1.56
CA HIS A 147 -16.22 -0.84 2.30
C HIS A 147 -16.98 -2.12 2.68
N PRO A 148 -17.45 -2.26 3.94
CA PRO A 148 -18.02 -3.51 4.46
C PRO A 148 -19.50 -3.71 4.11
N SER A 149 -19.92 -3.36 2.90
CA SER A 149 -21.25 -3.64 2.37
C SER A 149 -21.23 -3.85 0.86
N LEU A 150 -22.37 -4.24 0.28
CA LEU A 150 -22.59 -4.26 -1.15
C LEU A 150 -23.06 -2.87 -1.60
N LEU A 151 -22.12 -2.00 -1.98
CA LEU A 151 -22.45 -0.67 -2.49
C LEU A 151 -23.36 -0.75 -3.73
N PRO A 152 -24.26 0.21 -3.92
CA PRO A 152 -24.39 1.48 -3.19
C PRO A 152 -25.14 1.39 -1.86
N LYS A 153 -25.69 0.21 -1.48
CA LYS A 153 -26.40 0.05 -0.20
C LYS A 153 -25.42 0.22 0.96
N TYR A 154 -25.88 0.92 2.00
CA TYR A 154 -25.11 1.15 3.23
C TYR A 154 -23.75 1.83 3.02
N GLY A 155 -23.66 2.70 1.98
CA GLY A 155 -22.54 3.61 1.76
C GLY A 155 -22.86 5.04 2.22
N GLY A 156 -21.84 5.90 2.20
CA GLY A 156 -21.98 7.32 2.46
C GLY A 156 -21.74 7.73 3.91
N THR A 157 -22.11 8.98 4.22
CA THR A 157 -21.84 9.61 5.51
C THR A 157 -22.44 8.82 6.68
N GLY A 158 -21.60 8.47 7.67
CA GLY A 158 -22.03 7.73 8.87
C GLY A 158 -22.01 6.21 8.72
N MET A 159 -21.86 5.68 7.51
CA MET A 159 -21.83 4.23 7.23
C MET A 159 -20.41 3.69 7.37
N TYR A 160 -20.01 3.40 8.59
CA TYR A 160 -18.70 2.80 8.92
C TYR A 160 -18.77 1.94 10.17
N GLY A 161 -17.85 0.99 10.28
CA GLY A 161 -17.73 0.09 11.43
C GLY A 161 -19.04 -0.65 11.69
N LEU A 162 -19.48 -0.74 12.94
CA LEU A 162 -20.70 -1.44 13.30
C LEU A 162 -22.00 -0.80 12.75
N ASN A 163 -21.98 0.46 12.36
CA ASN A 163 -23.18 1.13 11.85
C ASN A 163 -23.68 0.46 10.57
N VAL A 164 -22.78 0.02 9.70
CA VAL A 164 -23.11 -0.70 8.47
C VAL A 164 -23.87 -1.99 8.81
N HIS A 165 -23.33 -2.79 9.70
CA HIS A 165 -23.91 -4.08 10.08
C HIS A 165 -25.24 -3.92 10.83
N LYS A 166 -25.38 -2.88 11.66
CA LYS A 166 -26.64 -2.52 12.29
C LYS A 166 -27.71 -2.17 11.26
N ALA A 167 -27.35 -1.39 10.23
CA ALA A 167 -28.28 -1.03 9.17
C ALA A 167 -28.71 -2.25 8.35
N VAL A 168 -27.77 -3.11 7.96
CA VAL A 168 -28.06 -4.39 7.26
C VAL A 168 -29.05 -5.25 8.03
N LEU A 169 -28.83 -5.44 9.34
CA LEU A 169 -29.71 -6.24 10.18
C LEU A 169 -31.08 -5.57 10.40
N ALA A 170 -31.11 -4.25 10.52
CA ALA A 170 -32.37 -3.51 10.71
C ALA A 170 -33.28 -3.58 9.48
N GLU A 171 -32.70 -3.60 8.27
CA GLU A 171 -33.45 -3.78 7.02
C GLU A 171 -33.87 -5.22 6.75
N GLY A 172 -33.33 -6.19 7.52
CA GLY A 172 -33.63 -7.61 7.34
C GLY A 172 -33.07 -8.21 6.06
N ASP A 173 -31.98 -7.66 5.54
CA ASP A 173 -31.31 -8.20 4.35
C ASP A 173 -30.77 -9.62 4.60
N ALA A 174 -30.98 -10.52 3.63
CA ALA A 174 -30.45 -11.88 3.71
C ALA A 174 -28.96 -11.97 3.42
N GLU A 175 -28.37 -10.93 2.84
CA GLU A 175 -26.95 -10.85 2.50
C GLU A 175 -26.41 -9.44 2.66
N THR A 176 -25.13 -9.38 2.96
CA THR A 176 -24.31 -8.17 2.89
C THR A 176 -23.06 -8.47 2.07
N GLY A 177 -21.98 -7.74 2.24
CA GLY A 177 -20.73 -8.08 1.55
C GLY A 177 -19.63 -7.08 1.77
N VAL A 178 -18.70 -7.12 0.84
CA VAL A 178 -17.55 -6.24 0.77
C VAL A 178 -17.48 -5.64 -0.62
N THR A 179 -17.22 -4.36 -0.70
CA THR A 179 -16.98 -3.65 -1.97
C THR A 179 -15.60 -3.03 -1.97
N ILE A 180 -14.83 -3.26 -3.03
CA ILE A 180 -13.65 -2.48 -3.35
C ILE A 180 -14.01 -1.57 -4.53
N HIS A 181 -13.80 -0.28 -4.35
CA HIS A 181 -14.14 0.73 -5.36
C HIS A 181 -13.03 1.78 -5.47
N ARG A 182 -12.99 2.49 -6.60
CA ARG A 182 -12.14 3.69 -6.72
C ARG A 182 -12.73 4.82 -5.89
N LEU A 183 -11.87 5.62 -5.31
CA LEU A 183 -12.28 6.79 -4.54
C LEU A 183 -12.23 8.04 -5.44
N GLU A 184 -13.37 8.72 -5.61
CA GLU A 184 -13.56 9.86 -6.52
C GLU A 184 -14.16 11.09 -5.85
N GLY A 185 -13.88 11.28 -4.56
CA GLY A 185 -14.25 12.50 -3.83
C GLY A 185 -15.29 12.28 -2.75
N GLU A 186 -16.55 11.99 -3.08
CA GLU A 186 -17.57 11.75 -2.07
C GLU A 186 -17.44 10.36 -1.42
N TYR A 187 -17.98 10.19 -0.21
CA TYR A 187 -17.91 8.92 0.51
C TYR A 187 -18.58 7.79 -0.28
N ASP A 188 -17.86 6.69 -0.43
CA ASP A 188 -18.35 5.43 -1.00
C ASP A 188 -18.96 5.56 -2.41
N THR A 189 -18.58 6.62 -3.13
CA THR A 189 -18.89 6.81 -4.54
C THR A 189 -17.68 6.47 -5.42
N GLY A 190 -17.93 6.33 -6.70
CA GLY A 190 -16.93 5.96 -7.69
C GLY A 190 -17.06 4.52 -8.18
N PRO A 191 -16.35 4.17 -9.24
CA PRO A 191 -16.51 2.88 -9.90
C PRO A 191 -16.20 1.70 -8.98
N ILE A 192 -17.13 0.75 -8.93
CA ILE A 192 -16.93 -0.52 -8.23
C ILE A 192 -15.91 -1.35 -9.04
N ILE A 193 -14.88 -1.83 -8.37
CA ILE A 193 -13.85 -2.69 -8.94
C ILE A 193 -14.24 -4.17 -8.74
N ALA A 194 -14.64 -4.52 -7.51
CA ALA A 194 -15.03 -5.87 -7.16
C ALA A 194 -15.98 -5.86 -5.96
N GLN A 195 -16.82 -6.88 -5.88
CA GLN A 195 -17.71 -7.12 -4.74
C GLN A 195 -17.71 -8.59 -4.35
N HIS A 196 -17.79 -8.87 -3.06
CA HIS A 196 -17.94 -10.21 -2.51
C HIS A 196 -19.17 -10.25 -1.60
N ARG A 197 -20.05 -11.25 -1.79
CA ARG A 197 -21.28 -11.42 -1.01
C ARG A 197 -21.01 -12.22 0.26
N VAL A 198 -21.64 -11.84 1.34
CA VAL A 198 -21.56 -12.50 2.64
C VAL A 198 -22.98 -12.74 3.16
N PRO A 199 -23.38 -13.97 3.51
CA PRO A 199 -24.70 -14.25 4.03
C PRO A 199 -24.88 -13.62 5.42
N VAL A 200 -26.09 -13.14 5.68
CA VAL A 200 -26.57 -12.81 7.03
C VAL A 200 -27.23 -14.05 7.60
N GLU A 201 -26.77 -14.50 8.75
CA GLU A 201 -27.26 -15.72 9.40
C GLU A 201 -28.34 -15.38 10.43
N SER A 202 -29.28 -16.31 10.60
CA SER A 202 -30.30 -16.15 11.66
C SER A 202 -29.64 -16.03 13.02
N GLY A 203 -30.02 -14.97 13.77
CA GLY A 203 -29.44 -14.69 15.08
C GLY A 203 -28.17 -13.87 15.05
N ASP A 204 -27.72 -13.37 13.92
CA ASP A 204 -26.60 -12.44 13.89
C ASP A 204 -26.83 -11.21 14.74
N SER A 205 -25.83 -10.84 15.50
CA SER A 205 -25.65 -9.50 16.06
C SER A 205 -24.80 -8.66 15.09
N PRO A 206 -24.76 -7.33 15.22
CA PRO A 206 -23.85 -6.49 14.45
C PRO A 206 -22.40 -6.92 14.60
N GLU A 207 -22.00 -7.42 15.77
CA GLU A 207 -20.64 -7.87 16.07
C GLU A 207 -20.31 -9.19 15.39
N THR A 208 -21.25 -10.18 15.38
CA THR A 208 -21.02 -11.47 14.71
C THR A 208 -20.97 -11.31 13.20
N LEU A 209 -21.88 -10.48 12.64
CA LEU A 209 -21.86 -10.15 11.23
C LEU A 209 -20.57 -9.41 10.84
N ALA A 210 -20.15 -8.41 11.63
CA ALA A 210 -18.90 -7.69 11.41
C ALA A 210 -17.70 -8.62 11.44
N ALA A 211 -17.65 -9.57 12.38
CA ALA A 211 -16.56 -10.55 12.49
C ALA A 211 -16.52 -11.52 11.29
N ARG A 212 -17.67 -11.82 10.69
CA ARG A 212 -17.74 -12.63 9.46
C ARG A 212 -17.27 -11.81 8.26
N VAL A 213 -17.77 -10.59 8.09
CA VAL A 213 -17.42 -9.70 6.98
C VAL A 213 -15.93 -9.39 6.97
N ILE A 214 -15.32 -9.09 8.13
CA ILE A 214 -13.90 -8.71 8.19
C ILE A 214 -12.96 -9.86 7.77
N LYS A 215 -13.34 -11.12 7.98
CA LYS A 215 -12.56 -12.26 7.49
C LYS A 215 -12.55 -12.32 5.96
N VAL A 216 -13.69 -12.01 5.36
CA VAL A 216 -13.82 -11.91 3.90
C VAL A 216 -13.05 -10.70 3.38
N GLU A 217 -13.15 -9.54 4.06
CA GLU A 217 -12.42 -8.34 3.67
C GLU A 217 -10.91 -8.61 3.52
N HIS A 218 -10.29 -9.30 4.48
CA HIS A 218 -8.85 -9.55 4.48
C HIS A 218 -8.40 -10.29 3.22
N GLN A 219 -9.06 -11.40 2.87
CA GLN A 219 -8.71 -12.19 1.71
C GLN A 219 -9.07 -11.48 0.40
N PHE A 220 -10.29 -10.97 0.32
CA PHE A 220 -10.81 -10.32 -0.89
C PHE A 220 -10.03 -9.06 -1.27
N LEU A 221 -9.53 -8.30 -0.26
CA LEU A 221 -8.64 -7.17 -0.48
C LEU A 221 -7.35 -7.59 -1.17
N ILE A 222 -6.71 -8.66 -0.72
CA ILE A 222 -5.45 -9.14 -1.28
C ILE A 222 -5.65 -9.67 -2.71
N GLU A 223 -6.69 -10.46 -2.94
CA GLU A 223 -7.05 -10.96 -4.28
C GLU A 223 -7.28 -9.81 -5.26
N THR A 224 -8.05 -8.80 -4.83
CA THR A 224 -8.37 -7.65 -5.68
C THR A 224 -7.14 -6.77 -5.93
N LEU A 225 -6.30 -6.51 -4.92
CA LEU A 225 -5.06 -5.76 -5.13
C LEU A 225 -4.11 -6.48 -6.08
N ASN A 226 -3.99 -7.80 -6.00
CA ASN A 226 -3.20 -8.59 -6.97
C ASN A 226 -3.73 -8.43 -8.40
N ALA A 227 -5.03 -8.45 -8.60
CA ALA A 227 -5.63 -8.23 -9.92
C ALA A 227 -5.35 -6.82 -10.45
N ILE A 228 -5.48 -5.79 -9.61
CA ILE A 228 -5.18 -4.39 -9.95
C ILE A 228 -3.71 -4.24 -10.35
N ILE A 229 -2.78 -4.76 -9.55
CA ILE A 229 -1.33 -4.67 -9.77
C ILE A 229 -0.95 -5.38 -11.06
N SER A 230 -1.47 -6.59 -11.29
CA SER A 230 -1.20 -7.36 -12.51
C SER A 230 -1.66 -6.63 -13.77
N THR A 231 -2.83 -5.97 -13.71
CA THR A 231 -3.36 -5.19 -14.83
C THR A 231 -2.52 -3.93 -15.09
N SER A 232 -2.02 -3.28 -14.04
CA SER A 232 -1.19 -2.07 -14.14
C SER A 232 0.23 -2.34 -14.67
N GLN A 233 0.72 -3.56 -14.52
CA GLN A 233 2.04 -3.99 -15.01
C GLN A 233 2.02 -4.51 -16.45
N ASN A 234 0.85 -4.68 -17.04
CA ASN A 234 0.72 -5.14 -18.43
C ASN A 234 0.96 -3.96 -19.42
N PRO A 235 2.00 -4.02 -20.29
CA PRO A 235 2.37 -2.93 -21.19
C PRO A 235 1.27 -2.54 -22.21
N GLU A 236 0.33 -3.43 -22.49
CA GLU A 236 -0.75 -3.19 -23.45
C GLU A 236 -1.85 -2.26 -22.93
N ASN A 237 -1.82 -1.89 -21.64
CA ASN A 237 -2.82 -1.03 -21.00
C ASN A 237 -2.28 0.37 -20.60
N ARG A 238 -1.12 0.77 -21.13
CA ARG A 238 -0.51 2.09 -20.90
C ARG A 238 -0.74 3.07 -22.04
#